data_df875fefc611de5e7ad96812f648ea8f
#
_entry.id   df875fefc611de5e7ad96812f648ea8f
#
_cell.length_a   1.000
_cell.length_b   1.000
_cell.length_c   1.000
_cell.angle_alpha   90.00
_cell.angle_beta   90.00
_cell.angle_gamma   90.00
#
_symmetry.space_group_name_H-M   'P 1'
#
loop_
_entity.id
_entity.type
_entity.pdbx_description
1 polymer ?
#
loop_
_entity_poly.entity_id
_entity_poly.type
_entity_poly.pdbx_seq_one_letter_code
_entity_poly.pdbx_strand_id
1 'polypeptide(L)'
;MEAGHEVTVHAFDRLAEHPMSENHHGVRIMRYHLGKTPYGGTLRTYQGIRSFQRQVVRTLLHDPPALVYCHDADTLRVGVALQQQRSVPFVFDMHDLQHTWVRYQAPQSRLRAAVAGRMKRRMLNRAKHARVVVTSSGGISPTSRGFSEWLAHHGIESHVVENRPEPPFPSRPSTESVGWTVGFVGRVRDRKAIDLLIKTVDSIQPHERPTIRIAGDGVAAASVRRHLMERVEAGELEAEVTGAFAQAELPDLLAEIDVMFAMYSPLRGNILQGALPVKMFDAAAYGVPSVVNQGCLMAEVALAEGIGCPAEWNDLTSVAKALFQARSMSVRLETTADRERRRWRKALLPVLDSLQ
;
A
#
# COMPACT_ATOMS: atom_id res chain seq x y z
N MET A 1 -11.85 -1.12 -21.03
CA MET A 1 -11.73 -0.32 -22.27
C MET A 1 -11.15 -1.15 -23.41
N GLU A 2 -9.98 -1.73 -23.30
CA GLU A 2 -9.43 -2.65 -24.33
C GLU A 2 -10.39 -3.82 -24.66
N ALA A 3 -11.22 -4.25 -23.71
CA ALA A 3 -12.25 -5.27 -23.88
C ALA A 3 -13.64 -4.72 -24.27
N GLY A 4 -13.76 -3.45 -24.65
CA GLY A 4 -15.01 -2.83 -25.09
C GLY A 4 -15.95 -2.36 -23.97
N HIS A 5 -15.53 -2.43 -22.71
CA HIS A 5 -16.37 -1.95 -21.60
C HIS A 5 -16.23 -0.43 -21.38
N GLU A 6 -17.34 0.23 -21.11
CA GLU A 6 -17.36 1.60 -20.59
C GLU A 6 -17.06 1.58 -19.08
N VAL A 7 -16.12 2.41 -18.64
CA VAL A 7 -15.67 2.46 -17.24
C VAL A 7 -15.88 3.85 -16.66
N THR A 8 -16.60 3.90 -15.54
CA THR A 8 -16.74 5.12 -14.73
C THR A 8 -16.16 4.90 -13.34
N VAL A 9 -15.22 5.74 -12.92
CA VAL A 9 -14.64 5.73 -11.58
C VAL A 9 -15.37 6.73 -10.68
N HIS A 10 -15.90 6.25 -9.56
CA HIS A 10 -16.50 7.09 -8.52
C HIS A 10 -15.50 7.27 -7.38
N ALA A 11 -14.96 8.48 -7.23
CA ALA A 11 -13.90 8.78 -6.27
C ALA A 11 -14.35 9.75 -5.17
N PHE A 12 -13.89 9.52 -3.95
CA PHE A 12 -14.07 10.46 -2.84
C PHE A 12 -12.90 11.45 -2.79
N ASP A 13 -13.11 12.65 -3.32
CA ASP A 13 -12.15 13.73 -3.16
C ASP A 13 -12.33 14.40 -1.79
N ARG A 14 -11.50 13.98 -0.84
CA ARG A 14 -11.61 14.37 0.56
C ARG A 14 -11.26 15.83 0.82
N LEU A 15 -10.46 16.43 -0.03
CA LEU A 15 -9.95 17.80 0.13
C LEU A 15 -10.59 18.76 -0.86
N ALA A 16 -11.32 18.24 -1.86
CA ALA A 16 -11.92 18.98 -2.96
C ALA A 16 -10.88 19.74 -3.80
N GLU A 17 -9.77 19.05 -4.12
CA GLU A 17 -8.62 19.62 -4.84
C GLU A 17 -8.69 19.37 -6.36
N HIS A 18 -9.58 18.49 -6.81
CA HIS A 18 -9.70 18.09 -8.21
C HIS A 18 -11.07 18.43 -8.79
N PRO A 19 -11.22 18.53 -10.13
CA PRO A 19 -12.52 18.71 -10.78
C PRO A 19 -13.54 17.63 -10.40
N MET A 20 -14.82 17.99 -10.30
CA MET A 20 -15.89 17.04 -9.96
C MET A 20 -16.08 15.93 -11.02
N SER A 21 -15.73 16.24 -12.28
CA SER A 21 -15.77 15.28 -13.39
C SER A 21 -14.66 15.57 -14.37
N GLU A 22 -14.02 14.50 -14.86
CA GLU A 22 -13.05 14.57 -15.95
C GLU A 22 -13.05 13.27 -16.75
N ASN A 23 -12.48 13.30 -17.95
CA ASN A 23 -12.16 12.10 -18.73
C ASN A 23 -10.64 11.94 -18.77
N HIS A 24 -10.16 10.78 -18.30
CA HIS A 24 -8.74 10.44 -18.30
C HIS A 24 -8.53 9.16 -19.12
N HIS A 25 -7.89 9.28 -20.29
CA HIS A 25 -7.67 8.16 -21.21
C HIS A 25 -8.94 7.34 -21.53
N GLY A 26 -10.07 8.02 -21.71
CA GLY A 26 -11.36 7.41 -22.01
C GLY A 26 -12.13 6.88 -20.77
N VAL A 27 -11.53 6.90 -19.58
CA VAL A 27 -12.21 6.58 -18.32
C VAL A 27 -12.86 7.84 -17.76
N ARG A 28 -14.17 7.79 -17.52
CA ARG A 28 -14.90 8.87 -16.85
C ARG A 28 -14.64 8.82 -15.35
N ILE A 29 -14.11 9.90 -14.77
CA ILE A 29 -13.90 10.03 -13.32
C ILE A 29 -14.93 11.01 -12.77
N MET A 30 -15.71 10.56 -11.80
CA MET A 30 -16.68 11.36 -11.05
C MET A 30 -16.23 11.47 -9.59
N ARG A 31 -15.98 12.71 -9.13
CA ARG A 31 -15.54 12.98 -7.76
C ARG A 31 -16.64 13.59 -6.92
N TYR A 32 -16.64 13.19 -5.65
CA TYR A 32 -17.63 13.64 -4.67
C TYR A 32 -16.95 14.55 -3.65
N HIS A 33 -17.32 15.84 -3.68
CA HIS A 33 -16.86 16.86 -2.74
C HIS A 33 -17.85 16.95 -1.57
N LEU A 34 -17.55 16.33 -0.44
CA LEU A 34 -18.47 16.22 0.71
C LEU A 34 -17.97 16.99 1.93
N GLY A 35 -17.28 18.09 1.69
CA GLY A 35 -16.56 18.86 2.69
C GLY A 35 -15.20 18.24 3.03
N LYS A 36 -14.34 19.03 3.66
CA LYS A 36 -12.97 18.58 4.02
C LYS A 36 -13.03 17.43 5.02
N THR A 37 -12.59 16.28 4.60
CA THR A 37 -12.55 15.04 5.40
C THR A 37 -11.11 14.61 5.64
N PRO A 38 -10.49 14.99 6.76
CA PRO A 38 -9.08 14.71 7.00
C PRO A 38 -8.81 13.21 7.07
N TYR A 39 -7.57 12.83 6.73
CA TYR A 39 -7.06 11.49 6.99
C TYR A 39 -6.83 11.30 8.50
N GLY A 40 -6.97 10.08 9.01
CA GLY A 40 -6.61 9.80 10.40
C GLY A 40 -7.67 9.12 11.26
N GLY A 41 -8.77 8.62 10.69
CA GLY A 41 -9.72 7.74 11.40
C GLY A 41 -10.61 8.47 12.42
N THR A 42 -10.91 9.73 12.20
CA THR A 42 -11.81 10.54 13.04
C THR A 42 -13.29 10.25 12.75
N LEU A 43 -14.19 10.70 13.62
CA LEU A 43 -15.63 10.66 13.38
C LEU A 43 -16.02 11.36 12.07
N ARG A 44 -15.37 12.49 11.73
CA ARG A 44 -15.55 13.19 10.46
C ARG A 44 -15.19 12.32 9.26
N THR A 45 -14.07 11.59 9.34
CA THR A 45 -13.66 10.63 8.29
C THR A 45 -14.75 9.57 8.07
N TYR A 46 -15.28 8.98 9.14
CA TYR A 46 -16.35 7.99 9.05
C TYR A 46 -17.62 8.58 8.44
N GLN A 47 -18.03 9.77 8.86
CA GLN A 47 -19.21 10.48 8.32
C GLN A 47 -19.04 10.78 6.83
N GLY A 48 -17.86 11.29 6.41
CA GLY A 48 -17.53 11.55 5.02
C GLY A 48 -17.62 10.30 4.15
N ILE A 49 -17.01 9.20 4.58
CA ILE A 49 -17.10 7.91 3.87
C ILE A 49 -18.57 7.45 3.77
N ARG A 50 -19.37 7.59 4.83
CA ARG A 50 -20.79 7.23 4.82
C ARG A 50 -21.61 8.11 3.86
N SER A 51 -21.32 9.39 3.78
CA SER A 51 -21.97 10.31 2.84
C SER A 51 -21.59 9.98 1.40
N PHE A 52 -20.32 9.73 1.14
CA PHE A 52 -19.83 9.26 -0.15
C PHE A 52 -20.57 7.98 -0.59
N GLN A 53 -20.58 6.94 0.24
CA GLN A 53 -21.30 5.69 -0.07
C GLN A 53 -22.78 5.92 -0.41
N ARG A 54 -23.48 6.79 0.34
CA ARG A 54 -24.89 7.10 0.08
C ARG A 54 -25.09 7.80 -1.26
N GLN A 55 -24.24 8.76 -1.58
CA GLN A 55 -24.34 9.48 -2.86
C GLN A 55 -24.05 8.60 -4.05
N VAL A 56 -22.97 7.77 -3.98
CA VAL A 56 -22.66 6.80 -5.05
C VAL A 56 -23.82 5.83 -5.23
N VAL A 57 -24.37 5.27 -4.16
CA VAL A 57 -25.54 4.38 -4.26
C VAL A 57 -26.71 5.07 -4.94
N ARG A 58 -27.04 6.32 -4.56
CA ARG A 58 -28.15 7.07 -5.20
C ARG A 58 -27.90 7.27 -6.70
N THR A 59 -26.70 7.67 -7.07
CA THR A 59 -26.32 7.86 -8.49
C THR A 59 -26.48 6.56 -9.27
N LEU A 60 -25.94 5.46 -8.76
CA LEU A 60 -25.92 4.18 -9.45
C LEU A 60 -27.28 3.42 -9.39
N LEU A 61 -28.19 3.77 -8.48
CA LEU A 61 -29.56 3.26 -8.52
C LEU A 61 -30.40 3.91 -9.60
N HIS A 62 -30.08 5.14 -10.01
CA HIS A 62 -30.74 5.84 -11.09
C HIS A 62 -30.35 5.29 -12.46
N ASP A 63 -29.07 5.00 -12.62
CA ASP A 63 -28.49 4.41 -13.83
C ASP A 63 -27.56 3.25 -13.41
N PRO A 64 -28.12 2.03 -13.27
CA PRO A 64 -27.38 0.89 -12.74
C PRO A 64 -26.36 0.37 -13.75
N PRO A 65 -25.07 0.21 -13.35
CA PRO A 65 -24.06 -0.42 -14.19
C PRO A 65 -24.28 -1.94 -14.28
N ALA A 66 -23.69 -2.57 -15.26
CA ALA A 66 -23.69 -4.02 -15.39
C ALA A 66 -22.87 -4.70 -14.26
N LEU A 67 -21.80 -4.05 -13.77
CA LEU A 67 -20.91 -4.54 -12.73
C LEU A 67 -20.39 -3.39 -11.87
N VAL A 68 -20.23 -3.62 -10.55
CA VAL A 68 -19.53 -2.70 -9.64
C VAL A 68 -18.22 -3.31 -9.18
N TYR A 69 -17.13 -2.55 -9.26
CA TYR A 69 -15.82 -2.93 -8.73
C TYR A 69 -15.54 -2.13 -7.45
N CYS A 70 -15.54 -2.81 -6.32
CA CYS A 70 -15.41 -2.22 -4.98
C CYS A 70 -13.96 -2.33 -4.49
N HIS A 71 -13.24 -1.20 -4.42
CA HIS A 71 -11.91 -1.14 -3.83
C HIS A 71 -12.00 -0.94 -2.31
N ASP A 72 -11.39 -1.82 -1.56
CA ASP A 72 -11.33 -1.86 -0.11
C ASP A 72 -12.68 -1.92 0.63
N ALA A 73 -12.64 -2.11 1.93
CA ALA A 73 -13.84 -2.26 2.78
C ALA A 73 -14.73 -1.01 2.79
N ASP A 74 -14.17 0.17 2.46
CA ASP A 74 -14.90 1.43 2.43
C ASP A 74 -15.97 1.47 1.34
N THR A 75 -15.81 0.73 0.25
CA THR A 75 -16.74 0.74 -0.89
C THR A 75 -17.70 -0.45 -0.91
N LEU A 76 -17.45 -1.52 -0.15
CA LEU A 76 -18.28 -2.74 -0.11
C LEU A 76 -19.78 -2.51 0.15
N ARG A 77 -20.11 -1.44 0.88
CA ARG A 77 -21.52 -1.10 1.11
C ARG A 77 -22.25 -0.72 -0.18
N VAL A 78 -21.54 -0.11 -1.13
CA VAL A 78 -22.10 0.28 -2.43
C VAL A 78 -22.45 -0.98 -3.21
N GLY A 79 -21.50 -1.93 -3.35
CA GLY A 79 -21.73 -3.19 -4.03
C GLY A 79 -22.91 -3.98 -3.46
N VAL A 80 -22.94 -4.16 -2.13
CA VAL A 80 -24.05 -4.87 -1.47
C VAL A 80 -25.39 -4.18 -1.68
N ALA A 81 -25.44 -2.83 -1.61
CA ALA A 81 -26.69 -2.10 -1.80
C ALA A 81 -27.24 -2.24 -3.24
N LEU A 82 -26.38 -2.19 -4.25
CA LEU A 82 -26.78 -2.36 -5.65
C LEU A 82 -27.18 -3.80 -5.95
N GLN A 83 -26.47 -4.77 -5.40
CA GLN A 83 -26.87 -6.18 -5.51
C GLN A 83 -28.25 -6.43 -4.94
N GLN A 84 -28.52 -5.90 -3.73
CA GLN A 84 -29.82 -6.11 -3.07
C GLN A 84 -30.97 -5.40 -3.75
N GLN A 85 -30.76 -4.20 -4.34
CA GLN A 85 -31.81 -3.36 -4.88
C GLN A 85 -32.00 -3.47 -6.40
N ARG A 86 -30.98 -3.89 -7.12
CA ARG A 86 -30.95 -3.96 -8.59
C ARG A 86 -30.36 -5.26 -9.15
N SER A 87 -29.99 -6.21 -8.30
CA SER A 87 -29.31 -7.46 -8.68
C SER A 87 -27.98 -7.25 -9.43
N VAL A 88 -27.37 -6.07 -9.29
CA VAL A 88 -26.07 -5.76 -9.91
C VAL A 88 -24.96 -6.54 -9.19
N PRO A 89 -24.22 -7.41 -9.89
CA PRO A 89 -23.10 -8.12 -9.28
C PRO A 89 -21.96 -7.15 -8.93
N PHE A 90 -21.14 -7.54 -7.97
CA PHE A 90 -19.95 -6.75 -7.64
C PHE A 90 -18.72 -7.61 -7.37
N VAL A 91 -17.56 -7.02 -7.68
CA VAL A 91 -16.23 -7.52 -7.33
C VAL A 91 -15.77 -6.81 -6.07
N PHE A 92 -15.13 -7.52 -5.17
CA PHE A 92 -14.43 -6.93 -4.02
C PHE A 92 -12.94 -7.07 -4.20
N ASP A 93 -12.25 -5.94 -4.24
CA ASP A 93 -10.80 -5.86 -4.35
C ASP A 93 -10.21 -5.36 -3.02
N MET A 94 -9.52 -6.25 -2.30
CA MET A 94 -9.03 -6.00 -0.95
C MET A 94 -7.52 -5.75 -0.96
N HIS A 95 -7.13 -4.50 -0.72
CA HIS A 95 -5.72 -4.09 -0.65
C HIS A 95 -5.18 -3.96 0.77
N ASP A 96 -6.08 -3.80 1.78
CA ASP A 96 -5.64 -3.60 3.16
C ASP A 96 -6.67 -4.12 4.18
N LEU A 97 -6.18 -4.46 5.35
CA LEU A 97 -6.98 -4.83 6.51
C LEU A 97 -7.29 -3.59 7.36
N GLN A 98 -8.17 -2.71 6.86
CA GLN A 98 -8.46 -1.40 7.45
C GLN A 98 -8.81 -1.45 8.94
N HIS A 99 -9.42 -2.54 9.43
CA HIS A 99 -9.76 -2.71 10.84
C HIS A 99 -8.52 -2.74 11.75
N THR A 100 -7.34 -3.09 11.24
CA THR A 100 -6.08 -3.13 12.00
C THR A 100 -5.59 -1.72 12.34
N TRP A 101 -5.88 -0.74 11.49
CA TRP A 101 -5.50 0.67 11.70
C TRP A 101 -6.19 1.31 12.91
N VAL A 102 -7.40 0.86 13.25
CA VAL A 102 -8.15 1.37 14.41
C VAL A 102 -7.38 1.12 15.71
N ARG A 103 -6.66 0.00 15.80
CA ARG A 103 -5.89 -0.38 16.99
C ARG A 103 -4.48 0.21 17.02
N TYR A 104 -3.97 0.66 15.87
CA TYR A 104 -2.56 1.01 15.71
C TYR A 104 -2.05 2.04 16.74
N GLN A 105 -2.79 3.13 16.96
CA GLN A 105 -2.38 4.20 17.89
C GLN A 105 -2.60 3.86 19.37
N ALA A 106 -3.49 2.93 19.70
CA ALA A 106 -3.78 2.50 21.05
C ALA A 106 -4.13 1.01 21.08
N PRO A 107 -3.12 0.12 20.95
CA PRO A 107 -3.32 -1.33 20.81
C PRO A 107 -3.96 -1.97 22.05
N GLN A 108 -3.82 -1.36 23.23
CA GLN A 108 -4.38 -1.85 24.50
C GLN A 108 -5.84 -1.39 24.74
N SER A 109 -6.39 -0.52 23.90
CA SER A 109 -7.75 0.01 24.07
C SER A 109 -8.80 -1.06 23.76
N ARG A 110 -9.56 -1.49 24.78
CA ARG A 110 -10.68 -2.43 24.63
C ARG A 110 -11.78 -1.89 23.71
N LEU A 111 -12.07 -0.59 23.79
CA LEU A 111 -13.05 0.07 22.92
C LEU A 111 -12.60 0.00 21.44
N ARG A 112 -11.35 0.34 21.16
CA ARG A 112 -10.81 0.24 19.78
C ARG A 112 -10.78 -1.21 19.29
N ALA A 113 -10.50 -2.17 20.16
CA ALA A 113 -10.57 -3.59 19.82
C ALA A 113 -12.00 -4.02 19.43
N ALA A 114 -13.02 -3.56 20.19
CA ALA A 114 -14.42 -3.85 19.87
C ALA A 114 -14.84 -3.20 18.53
N VAL A 115 -14.45 -1.96 18.28
CA VAL A 115 -14.69 -1.26 17.00
C VAL A 115 -14.03 -1.99 15.84
N ALA A 116 -12.76 -2.36 15.97
CA ALA A 116 -12.02 -3.13 14.97
C ALA A 116 -12.67 -4.49 14.67
N GLY A 117 -13.08 -5.21 15.72
CA GLY A 117 -13.81 -6.48 15.58
C GLY A 117 -15.14 -6.33 14.86
N ARG A 118 -15.88 -5.24 15.13
CA ARG A 118 -17.14 -4.93 14.41
C ARG A 118 -16.88 -4.58 12.94
N MET A 119 -15.83 -3.80 12.65
CA MET A 119 -15.41 -3.47 11.28
C MET A 119 -15.04 -4.74 10.50
N LYS A 120 -14.18 -5.58 11.08
CA LYS A 120 -13.79 -6.89 10.51
C LYS A 120 -15.01 -7.73 10.16
N ARG A 121 -15.91 -7.98 11.12
CA ARG A 121 -17.14 -8.78 10.89
C ARG A 121 -18.00 -8.20 9.77
N ARG A 122 -18.19 -6.88 9.74
CA ARG A 122 -18.99 -6.22 8.70
C ARG A 122 -18.35 -6.36 7.31
N MET A 123 -17.03 -6.22 7.21
CA MET A 123 -16.31 -6.42 5.97
C MET A 123 -16.47 -7.86 5.48
N LEU A 124 -16.17 -8.86 6.32
CA LEU A 124 -16.28 -10.28 5.98
C LEU A 124 -17.70 -10.68 5.56
N ASN A 125 -18.72 -10.22 6.31
CA ASN A 125 -20.13 -10.51 5.97
C ASN A 125 -20.52 -9.91 4.61
N ARG A 126 -19.99 -8.75 4.24
CA ARG A 126 -20.25 -8.13 2.93
C ARG A 126 -19.47 -8.77 1.82
N ALA A 127 -18.21 -9.11 2.07
CA ALA A 127 -17.33 -9.76 1.10
C ALA A 127 -17.90 -11.10 0.60
N LYS A 128 -18.63 -11.83 1.46
CA LYS A 128 -19.32 -13.09 1.08
C LYS A 128 -20.41 -12.94 0.01
N HIS A 129 -20.87 -11.71 -0.24
CA HIS A 129 -21.85 -11.42 -1.30
C HIS A 129 -21.18 -11.01 -2.61
N ALA A 130 -19.88 -10.79 -2.62
CA ALA A 130 -19.15 -10.47 -3.85
C ALA A 130 -19.17 -11.67 -4.81
N ARG A 131 -19.32 -11.38 -6.10
CA ARG A 131 -19.25 -12.40 -7.17
C ARG A 131 -17.84 -12.94 -7.33
N VAL A 132 -16.85 -12.05 -7.18
CA VAL A 132 -15.41 -12.36 -7.15
C VAL A 132 -14.77 -11.54 -6.05
N VAL A 133 -13.82 -12.13 -5.34
CA VAL A 133 -12.93 -11.44 -4.42
C VAL A 133 -11.52 -11.50 -4.96
N VAL A 134 -10.89 -10.32 -5.07
CA VAL A 134 -9.49 -10.15 -5.44
C VAL A 134 -8.73 -9.62 -4.24
N THR A 135 -7.48 -9.99 -4.08
CA THR A 135 -6.64 -9.49 -2.99
C THR A 135 -5.18 -9.31 -3.41
N SER A 136 -4.51 -8.36 -2.77
CA SER A 136 -3.16 -7.92 -3.15
C SER A 136 -2.03 -8.81 -2.64
N SER A 137 -2.31 -9.92 -1.96
CA SER A 137 -1.28 -10.86 -1.52
C SER A 137 -1.80 -12.27 -1.27
N GLY A 138 -0.95 -13.24 -1.49
CA GLY A 138 -1.16 -14.65 -1.16
C GLY A 138 0.14 -15.31 -0.73
N GLY A 139 0.05 -16.43 -0.03
CA GLY A 139 1.21 -17.18 0.39
C GLY A 139 2.00 -17.74 -0.78
N ILE A 140 3.32 -17.76 -0.67
CA ILE A 140 4.24 -18.31 -1.67
C ILE A 140 4.74 -19.71 -1.31
N SER A 141 4.39 -20.22 -0.12
CA SER A 141 4.67 -21.55 0.36
C SER A 141 3.49 -22.07 1.20
N PRO A 142 3.42 -23.38 1.52
CA PRO A 142 2.34 -23.94 2.35
C PRO A 142 2.23 -23.32 3.75
N THR A 143 3.32 -22.75 4.27
CA THR A 143 3.36 -22.10 5.58
C THR A 143 3.16 -20.59 5.52
N SER A 144 3.30 -19.99 4.34
CA SER A 144 3.10 -18.54 4.11
C SER A 144 1.68 -18.11 4.40
N ARG A 145 1.54 -16.87 4.85
CA ARG A 145 0.25 -16.26 5.14
C ARG A 145 0.15 -14.89 4.48
N GLY A 146 -0.65 -14.81 3.43
CA GLY A 146 -1.07 -13.58 2.79
C GLY A 146 -2.53 -13.23 3.09
N PHE A 147 -3.05 -12.23 2.44
CA PHE A 147 -4.46 -11.86 2.57
C PHE A 147 -5.41 -12.91 2.01
N SER A 148 -4.97 -13.69 1.01
CA SER A 148 -5.76 -14.78 0.45
C SER A 148 -6.00 -15.87 1.50
N GLU A 149 -4.96 -16.33 2.20
CA GLU A 149 -5.07 -17.32 3.27
C GLU A 149 -5.85 -16.78 4.46
N TRP A 150 -5.69 -15.47 4.74
CA TRP A 150 -6.50 -14.81 5.77
C TRP A 150 -7.99 -14.81 5.42
N LEU A 151 -8.37 -14.54 4.17
CA LEU A 151 -9.76 -14.61 3.69
C LEU A 151 -10.28 -16.06 3.70
N ALA A 152 -9.48 -17.02 3.24
CA ALA A 152 -9.82 -18.44 3.22
C ALA A 152 -10.13 -18.97 4.63
N HIS A 153 -9.34 -18.55 5.65
CA HIS A 153 -9.62 -18.87 7.05
C HIS A 153 -11.00 -18.37 7.53
N HIS A 154 -11.58 -17.36 6.84
CA HIS A 154 -12.92 -16.83 7.11
C HIS A 154 -13.99 -17.34 6.15
N GLY A 155 -13.67 -18.38 5.35
CA GLY A 155 -14.59 -19.00 4.40
C GLY A 155 -14.86 -18.12 3.17
N ILE A 156 -13.88 -17.33 2.73
CA ILE A 156 -13.95 -16.48 1.53
C ILE A 156 -12.81 -16.87 0.59
N GLU A 157 -13.16 -17.43 -0.58
CA GLU A 157 -12.20 -17.67 -1.65
C GLU A 157 -11.83 -16.35 -2.33
N SER A 158 -10.57 -16.24 -2.75
CA SER A 158 -10.07 -15.04 -3.41
C SER A 158 -9.01 -15.34 -4.45
N HIS A 159 -8.89 -14.47 -5.44
CA HIS A 159 -7.84 -14.47 -6.44
C HIS A 159 -6.74 -13.48 -6.05
N VAL A 160 -5.49 -13.92 -6.12
CA VAL A 160 -4.34 -13.05 -5.81
C VAL A 160 -3.96 -12.26 -7.06
N VAL A 161 -3.97 -10.93 -6.92
CA VAL A 161 -3.48 -9.97 -7.91
C VAL A 161 -2.64 -8.93 -7.16
N GLU A 162 -1.34 -9.05 -7.26
CA GLU A 162 -0.41 -8.21 -6.53
C GLU A 162 -0.23 -6.85 -7.22
N ASN A 163 0.11 -5.84 -6.42
CA ASN A 163 0.50 -4.53 -6.96
C ASN A 163 1.96 -4.57 -7.40
N ARG A 164 2.18 -4.82 -8.69
CA ARG A 164 3.50 -4.89 -9.29
C ARG A 164 3.71 -3.72 -10.27
N PRO A 165 4.93 -3.17 -10.37
CA PRO A 165 5.20 -2.05 -11.27
C PRO A 165 5.15 -2.44 -12.75
N GLU A 166 4.90 -1.43 -13.60
CA GLU A 166 4.86 -1.54 -15.05
C GLU A 166 6.27 -1.51 -15.65
N PRO A 167 6.62 -2.45 -16.56
CA PRO A 167 7.82 -2.31 -17.38
C PRO A 167 7.62 -1.24 -18.48
N PRO A 168 8.69 -0.76 -19.12
CA PRO A 168 10.09 -1.13 -18.92
C PRO A 168 10.72 -0.42 -17.71
N PHE A 169 11.73 -1.06 -17.11
CA PHE A 169 12.50 -0.47 -16.03
C PHE A 169 13.84 0.03 -16.55
N PRO A 170 14.28 1.24 -16.17
CA PRO A 170 15.60 1.73 -16.54
C PRO A 170 16.68 0.89 -15.86
N SER A 171 17.81 0.74 -16.52
CA SER A 171 19.01 0.18 -15.89
C SER A 171 19.50 1.17 -14.83
N ARG A 172 19.83 0.67 -13.64
CA ARG A 172 20.44 1.51 -12.61
C ARG A 172 21.81 1.98 -13.08
N PRO A 173 22.11 3.30 -13.02
CA PRO A 173 23.46 3.78 -13.26
C PRO A 173 24.43 3.15 -12.25
N SER A 174 25.61 2.76 -12.71
CA SER A 174 26.71 2.37 -11.82
C SER A 174 27.16 3.62 -11.05
N THR A 175 26.86 3.71 -9.77
CA THR A 175 27.32 4.81 -8.92
C THR A 175 28.60 4.40 -8.22
N GLU A 176 29.74 4.91 -8.68
CA GLU A 176 31.01 4.91 -7.93
C GLU A 176 31.00 6.05 -6.88
N SER A 177 29.98 6.13 -6.04
CA SER A 177 29.96 7.16 -5.00
C SER A 177 30.76 6.70 -3.76
N VAL A 178 31.54 7.60 -3.19
CA VAL A 178 32.30 7.38 -1.95
C VAL A 178 31.38 7.13 -0.75
N GLY A 179 30.13 7.62 -0.80
CA GLY A 179 29.08 7.39 0.18
C GLY A 179 28.00 6.46 -0.35
N TRP A 180 26.99 6.19 0.49
CA TRP A 180 25.80 5.44 0.13
C TRP A 180 24.56 6.00 0.83
N THR A 181 23.38 5.73 0.27
CA THR A 181 22.13 6.33 0.69
C THR A 181 21.10 5.26 1.04
N VAL A 182 20.47 5.42 2.21
CA VAL A 182 19.29 4.64 2.58
C VAL A 182 18.05 5.52 2.42
N GLY A 183 17.12 5.09 1.57
CA GLY A 183 15.92 5.84 1.24
C GLY A 183 14.65 5.31 1.89
N PHE A 184 13.74 6.22 2.20
CA PHE A 184 12.34 5.93 2.46
C PHE A 184 11.49 6.77 1.49
N VAL A 185 10.89 6.10 0.49
CA VAL A 185 10.06 6.77 -0.53
C VAL A 185 8.59 6.39 -0.34
N GLY A 186 7.69 7.36 -0.33
CA GLY A 186 6.25 7.17 -0.22
C GLY A 186 5.61 7.81 1.01
N ARG A 187 4.39 7.40 1.37
CA ARG A 187 3.64 8.05 2.44
C ARG A 187 4.27 7.86 3.81
N VAL A 188 4.64 8.96 4.44
CA VAL A 188 5.17 9.04 5.81
C VAL A 188 4.00 9.06 6.79
N ARG A 189 3.44 7.89 7.08
CA ARG A 189 2.27 7.74 7.96
C ARG A 189 2.63 7.53 9.42
N ASP A 190 3.82 7.02 9.68
CA ASP A 190 4.29 6.63 11.00
C ASP A 190 5.74 7.02 11.20
N ARG A 191 6.01 7.69 12.30
CA ARG A 191 7.35 8.09 12.67
C ARG A 191 8.23 6.91 13.11
N LYS A 192 7.63 5.84 13.69
CA LYS A 192 8.38 4.73 14.31
C LYS A 192 9.36 4.04 13.37
N ALA A 193 8.98 3.90 12.09
CA ALA A 193 9.88 3.30 11.09
C ALA A 193 11.11 4.18 10.83
N ILE A 194 10.89 5.48 10.74
CA ILE A 194 11.99 6.44 10.52
C ILE A 194 12.86 6.58 11.79
N ASP A 195 12.26 6.60 12.98
CA ASP A 195 13.00 6.59 14.24
C ASP A 195 13.87 5.33 14.38
N LEU A 196 13.40 4.16 13.90
CA LEU A 196 14.20 2.94 13.85
C LEU A 196 15.38 3.09 12.88
N LEU A 197 15.15 3.63 11.69
CA LEU A 197 16.21 3.88 10.72
C LEU A 197 17.28 4.83 11.30
N ILE A 198 16.87 5.96 11.87
CA ILE A 198 17.78 6.94 12.49
C ILE A 198 18.64 6.27 13.57
N LYS A 199 18.01 5.55 14.52
CA LYS A 199 18.73 4.84 15.58
C LYS A 199 19.70 3.79 15.03
N THR A 200 19.33 3.12 13.95
CA THR A 200 20.21 2.14 13.28
C THR A 200 21.42 2.85 12.68
N VAL A 201 21.22 3.96 11.98
CA VAL A 201 22.34 4.75 11.42
C VAL A 201 23.24 5.29 12.52
N ASP A 202 22.69 5.74 13.64
CA ASP A 202 23.48 6.15 14.81
C ASP A 202 24.36 5.04 15.37
N SER A 203 23.91 3.79 15.30
CA SER A 203 24.68 2.63 15.79
C SER A 203 25.82 2.20 14.85
N ILE A 204 25.86 2.71 13.61
CA ILE A 204 26.90 2.44 12.62
C ILE A 204 28.09 3.38 12.87
N GLN A 205 29.31 2.87 12.59
CA GLN A 205 30.53 3.69 12.70
C GLN A 205 30.43 4.94 11.81
N PRO A 206 30.86 6.13 12.28
CA PRO A 206 30.64 7.39 11.57
C PRO A 206 31.08 7.40 10.08
N HIS A 207 32.20 6.74 9.77
CA HIS A 207 32.74 6.68 8.41
C HIS A 207 32.03 5.68 7.47
N GLU A 208 31.13 4.85 8.02
CA GLU A 208 30.33 3.86 7.27
C GLU A 208 28.85 4.24 7.19
N ARG A 209 28.45 5.33 7.85
CA ARG A 209 27.05 5.76 7.91
C ARG A 209 26.52 6.14 6.53
N PRO A 210 25.29 5.67 6.19
CA PRO A 210 24.60 6.18 5.01
C PRO A 210 24.05 7.58 5.22
N THR A 211 23.89 8.32 4.14
CA THR A 211 22.94 9.44 4.10
C THR A 211 21.50 8.92 4.16
N ILE A 212 20.65 9.55 4.95
CA ILE A 212 19.22 9.21 5.03
C ILE A 212 18.45 10.08 4.04
N ARG A 213 17.71 9.48 3.10
CA ARG A 213 16.85 10.20 2.17
C ARG A 213 15.39 9.86 2.41
N ILE A 214 14.56 10.87 2.70
CA ILE A 214 13.11 10.72 2.90
C ILE A 214 12.39 11.50 1.82
N ALA A 215 11.64 10.80 0.95
CA ALA A 215 10.79 11.43 -0.06
C ALA A 215 9.32 11.04 0.16
N GLY A 216 8.46 12.04 0.31
CA GLY A 216 7.03 11.83 0.47
C GLY A 216 6.36 12.71 1.49
N ASP A 217 5.04 12.62 1.52
CA ASP A 217 4.16 13.35 2.43
C ASP A 217 3.32 12.41 3.28
N GLY A 218 2.67 12.95 4.31
CA GLY A 218 1.79 12.21 5.21
C GLY A 218 1.69 12.84 6.59
N VAL A 219 0.87 12.22 7.44
CA VAL A 219 0.55 12.77 8.77
C VAL A 219 1.78 12.91 9.70
N ALA A 220 2.84 12.16 9.46
CA ALA A 220 4.08 12.24 10.22
C ALA A 220 5.20 13.02 9.50
N ALA A 221 5.02 13.42 8.24
CA ALA A 221 6.07 14.03 7.43
C ALA A 221 6.68 15.30 8.06
N ALA A 222 5.85 16.21 8.54
CA ALA A 222 6.32 17.47 9.15
C ALA A 222 7.16 17.23 10.42
N SER A 223 6.77 16.25 11.26
CA SER A 223 7.52 15.92 12.48
C SER A 223 8.83 15.20 12.18
N VAL A 224 8.83 14.32 11.15
CA VAL A 224 10.04 13.64 10.68
C VAL A 224 11.03 14.64 10.10
N ARG A 225 10.57 15.53 9.21
CA ARG A 225 11.41 16.58 8.63
C ARG A 225 12.09 17.41 9.70
N ARG A 226 11.33 17.94 10.65
CA ARG A 226 11.87 18.77 11.75
C ARG A 226 12.95 18.02 12.51
N HIS A 227 12.67 16.80 12.93
CA HIS A 227 13.61 16.00 13.70
C HIS A 227 14.92 15.71 12.94
N LEU A 228 14.83 15.37 11.66
CA LEU A 228 16.02 15.12 10.83
C LEU A 228 16.82 16.40 10.60
N MET A 229 16.17 17.55 10.32
CA MET A 229 16.86 18.82 10.10
C MET A 229 17.57 19.32 11.35
N GLU A 230 16.95 19.20 12.53
CA GLU A 230 17.59 19.52 13.83
C GLU A 230 18.90 18.73 14.00
N ARG A 231 18.92 17.46 13.61
CA ARG A 231 20.10 16.59 13.71
C ARG A 231 21.17 16.88 12.67
N VAL A 232 20.74 17.24 11.45
CA VAL A 232 21.67 17.68 10.38
C VAL A 232 22.36 18.97 10.78
N GLU A 233 21.61 19.95 11.30
CA GLU A 233 22.15 21.23 11.80
C GLU A 233 23.13 21.04 12.97
N ALA A 234 22.90 20.03 13.80
CA ALA A 234 23.83 19.65 14.87
C ALA A 234 25.06 18.88 14.37
N GLY A 235 25.15 18.55 13.08
CA GLY A 235 26.25 17.77 12.52
C GLY A 235 26.29 16.29 12.94
N GLU A 236 25.15 15.75 13.42
CA GLU A 236 25.06 14.41 13.98
C GLU A 236 24.84 13.33 12.91
N LEU A 237 24.19 13.69 11.81
CA LEU A 237 23.91 12.80 10.67
C LEU A 237 23.76 13.58 9.35
N GLU A 238 23.84 12.87 8.24
CA GLU A 238 23.52 13.41 6.92
C GLU A 238 22.11 12.94 6.50
N ALA A 239 21.24 13.88 6.13
CA ALA A 239 19.90 13.57 5.66
C ALA A 239 19.36 14.59 4.67
N GLU A 240 18.57 14.11 3.73
CA GLU A 240 17.76 14.90 2.80
C GLU A 240 16.28 14.55 2.96
N VAL A 241 15.43 15.57 3.04
CA VAL A 241 13.99 15.38 3.20
C VAL A 241 13.25 16.20 2.16
N THR A 242 12.69 15.52 1.17
CA THR A 242 11.80 16.11 0.17
C THR A 242 10.33 15.91 0.58
N GLY A 243 9.43 16.74 0.02
CA GLY A 243 7.98 16.63 0.27
C GLY A 243 7.29 15.60 -0.61
N ALA A 244 6.01 15.88 -0.90
CA ALA A 244 5.25 15.13 -1.90
C ALA A 244 5.94 15.21 -3.26
N PHE A 245 5.85 14.15 -4.04
CA PHE A 245 6.41 14.04 -5.36
C PHE A 245 5.38 13.45 -6.32
N ALA A 246 5.50 13.76 -7.61
CA ALA A 246 4.71 13.14 -8.65
C ALA A 246 5.23 11.75 -9.01
N GLN A 247 4.36 10.87 -9.51
CA GLN A 247 4.76 9.51 -9.91
C GLN A 247 5.87 9.52 -10.97
N ALA A 248 5.91 10.53 -11.82
CA ALA A 248 6.96 10.69 -12.83
C ALA A 248 8.36 10.98 -12.26
N GLU A 249 8.46 11.48 -11.01
CA GLU A 249 9.71 11.77 -10.33
C GLU A 249 10.29 10.54 -9.59
N LEU A 250 9.51 9.46 -9.49
CA LEU A 250 9.92 8.24 -8.76
C LEU A 250 11.21 7.62 -9.31
N PRO A 251 11.47 7.55 -10.63
CA PRO A 251 12.72 7.03 -11.17
C PRO A 251 13.94 7.79 -10.67
N ASP A 252 13.89 9.13 -10.69
CA ASP A 252 15.01 9.99 -10.27
C ASP A 252 15.26 9.84 -8.77
N LEU A 253 14.21 9.79 -7.96
CA LEU A 253 14.33 9.55 -6.52
C LEU A 253 14.96 8.19 -6.20
N LEU A 254 14.61 7.14 -6.95
CA LEU A 254 15.15 5.80 -6.73
C LEU A 254 16.59 5.64 -7.26
N ALA A 255 16.97 6.40 -8.29
CA ALA A 255 18.35 6.40 -8.81
C ALA A 255 19.38 6.87 -7.76
N GLU A 256 18.96 7.69 -6.81
CA GLU A 256 19.82 8.27 -5.76
C GLU A 256 19.80 7.46 -4.45
N ILE A 257 19.18 6.27 -4.44
CA ILE A 257 19.04 5.41 -3.27
C ILE A 257 19.75 4.07 -3.51
N ASP A 258 20.60 3.66 -2.59
CA ASP A 258 21.29 2.37 -2.63
C ASP A 258 20.48 1.26 -1.98
N VAL A 259 19.76 1.57 -0.90
CA VAL A 259 18.92 0.62 -0.16
C VAL A 259 17.60 1.27 0.21
N MET A 260 16.48 0.64 -0.13
CA MET A 260 15.15 1.07 0.29
C MET A 260 14.83 0.56 1.70
N PHE A 261 14.49 1.46 2.62
CA PHE A 261 13.98 1.08 3.93
C PHE A 261 12.47 0.83 3.86
N ALA A 262 12.08 -0.43 3.76
CA ALA A 262 10.69 -0.87 3.63
C ALA A 262 10.16 -1.58 4.89
N MET A 263 10.68 -1.23 6.06
CA MET A 263 10.21 -1.77 7.34
C MET A 263 9.02 -0.98 7.90
N TYR A 264 8.18 -1.67 8.64
CA TYR A 264 6.96 -1.12 9.26
C TYR A 264 6.76 -1.65 10.67
N SER A 265 6.19 -0.82 11.54
CA SER A 265 5.83 -1.28 12.89
C SER A 265 4.88 -2.48 12.84
N PRO A 266 5.19 -3.61 13.49
CA PRO A 266 4.29 -4.77 13.59
C PRO A 266 2.95 -4.45 14.23
N LEU A 267 2.87 -3.36 15.00
CA LEU A 267 1.62 -2.85 15.58
C LEU A 267 0.58 -2.46 14.51
N ARG A 268 0.99 -2.25 13.26
CA ARG A 268 0.05 -2.04 12.14
C ARG A 268 -0.87 -3.23 11.89
N GLY A 269 -0.53 -4.40 12.40
CA GLY A 269 -1.36 -5.58 12.32
C GLY A 269 -1.49 -6.21 10.93
N ASN A 270 -1.67 -5.44 9.87
CA ASN A 270 -1.73 -5.93 8.49
C ASN A 270 -0.39 -6.50 8.00
N ILE A 271 0.73 -5.98 8.51
CA ILE A 271 2.07 -6.44 8.13
C ILE A 271 2.26 -7.92 8.45
N LEU A 272 1.91 -8.32 9.68
CA LEU A 272 1.99 -9.73 10.12
C LEU A 272 0.91 -10.63 9.48
N GLN A 273 -0.09 -10.03 8.82
CA GLN A 273 -1.18 -10.75 8.15
C GLN A 273 -0.99 -10.79 6.63
N GLY A 274 0.19 -10.44 6.14
CA GLY A 274 0.59 -10.66 4.75
C GLY A 274 0.51 -9.44 3.83
N ALA A 275 0.51 -8.22 4.38
CA ALA A 275 0.64 -7.03 3.53
C ALA A 275 1.97 -7.03 2.78
N LEU A 276 1.92 -6.76 1.48
CA LEU A 276 3.09 -6.54 0.63
C LEU A 276 3.16 -5.05 0.26
N PRO A 277 4.17 -4.32 0.73
CA PRO A 277 4.30 -2.89 0.42
C PRO A 277 4.78 -2.68 -1.00
N VAL A 278 4.05 -1.88 -1.77
CA VAL A 278 4.39 -1.56 -3.17
C VAL A 278 5.81 -1.00 -3.30
N LYS A 279 6.26 -0.18 -2.35
CA LYS A 279 7.60 0.45 -2.39
C LYS A 279 8.77 -0.55 -2.51
N MET A 280 8.65 -1.78 -2.01
CA MET A 280 9.73 -2.76 -2.18
C MET A 280 9.81 -3.28 -3.62
N PHE A 281 8.68 -3.35 -4.32
CA PHE A 281 8.63 -3.74 -5.72
C PHE A 281 9.03 -2.57 -6.63
N ASP A 282 8.58 -1.36 -6.30
CA ASP A 282 9.02 -0.16 -7.02
C ASP A 282 10.54 -0.02 -6.93
N ALA A 283 11.12 -0.15 -5.74
CA ALA A 283 12.57 -0.11 -5.56
C ALA A 283 13.27 -1.20 -6.39
N ALA A 284 12.81 -2.46 -6.31
CA ALA A 284 13.38 -3.57 -7.05
C ALA A 284 13.29 -3.39 -8.58
N ALA A 285 12.24 -2.73 -9.08
CA ALA A 285 12.10 -2.39 -10.49
C ALA A 285 13.22 -1.48 -11.01
N TYR A 286 13.75 -0.65 -10.12
CA TYR A 286 14.89 0.25 -10.41
C TYR A 286 16.23 -0.30 -9.89
N GLY A 287 16.30 -1.61 -9.59
CA GLY A 287 17.53 -2.26 -9.13
C GLY A 287 17.95 -1.93 -7.70
N VAL A 288 17.05 -1.36 -6.90
CA VAL A 288 17.28 -0.99 -5.50
C VAL A 288 16.79 -2.08 -4.57
N PRO A 289 17.67 -2.75 -3.79
CA PRO A 289 17.28 -3.73 -2.78
C PRO A 289 16.56 -3.08 -1.61
N SER A 290 15.72 -3.86 -0.92
CA SER A 290 14.96 -3.38 0.23
C SER A 290 15.36 -4.09 1.53
N VAL A 291 15.36 -3.36 2.65
CA VAL A 291 15.32 -3.96 3.98
C VAL A 291 13.87 -4.04 4.44
N VAL A 292 13.41 -5.23 4.81
CA VAL A 292 12.00 -5.56 5.10
C VAL A 292 11.84 -6.24 6.46
N ASN A 293 10.60 -6.28 6.98
CA ASN A 293 10.35 -6.97 8.25
C ASN A 293 10.55 -8.48 8.13
N GLN A 294 11.28 -9.07 9.06
CA GLN A 294 11.38 -10.52 9.26
C GLN A 294 10.09 -11.12 9.82
N GLY A 295 9.87 -12.42 9.61
CA GLY A 295 8.77 -13.18 10.21
C GLY A 295 7.38 -12.89 9.59
N CYS A 296 7.33 -12.43 8.37
CA CYS A 296 6.08 -12.18 7.63
C CYS A 296 6.27 -12.39 6.13
N LEU A 297 5.17 -12.42 5.38
CA LEU A 297 5.18 -12.68 3.94
C LEU A 297 6.14 -11.78 3.15
N MET A 298 6.30 -10.53 3.57
CA MET A 298 7.20 -9.57 2.96
C MET A 298 8.66 -10.09 2.94
N ALA A 299 9.11 -10.71 4.05
CA ALA A 299 10.44 -11.32 4.12
C ALA A 299 10.57 -12.52 3.18
N GLU A 300 9.56 -13.38 3.16
CA GLU A 300 9.54 -14.56 2.30
C GLU A 300 9.61 -14.19 0.82
N VAL A 301 8.82 -13.20 0.39
CA VAL A 301 8.82 -12.68 -0.98
C VAL A 301 10.15 -12.00 -1.32
N ALA A 302 10.68 -11.17 -0.42
CA ALA A 302 11.95 -10.47 -0.66
C ALA A 302 13.10 -11.46 -0.86
N LEU A 303 13.15 -12.54 -0.08
CA LEU A 303 14.16 -13.60 -0.22
C LEU A 303 13.94 -14.44 -1.48
N ALA A 304 12.70 -14.87 -1.73
CA ALA A 304 12.38 -15.73 -2.87
C ALA A 304 12.63 -15.06 -4.22
N GLU A 305 12.42 -13.75 -4.31
CA GLU A 305 12.64 -12.96 -5.52
C GLU A 305 14.03 -12.27 -5.55
N GLY A 306 14.85 -12.43 -4.51
CA GLY A 306 16.18 -11.82 -4.44
C GLY A 306 16.16 -10.28 -4.44
N ILE A 307 15.11 -9.66 -3.88
CA ILE A 307 14.89 -8.21 -3.92
C ILE A 307 15.13 -7.49 -2.59
N GLY A 308 15.59 -8.19 -1.56
CA GLY A 308 15.88 -7.53 -0.29
C GLY A 308 16.30 -8.47 0.83
N CYS A 309 16.62 -7.87 1.96
CA CYS A 309 17.08 -8.53 3.18
C CYS A 309 16.07 -8.35 4.33
N PRO A 310 15.66 -9.42 5.02
CA PRO A 310 14.83 -9.31 6.20
C PRO A 310 15.64 -8.84 7.42
N ALA A 311 14.98 -8.07 8.31
CA ALA A 311 15.52 -7.65 9.59
C ALA A 311 14.46 -7.71 10.70
N GLU A 312 14.89 -7.96 11.93
CA GLU A 312 14.02 -7.93 13.09
C GLU A 312 13.66 -6.49 13.49
N TRP A 313 12.38 -6.26 13.74
CA TRP A 313 11.90 -4.96 14.16
C TRP A 313 12.44 -4.60 15.56
N ASN A 314 12.98 -3.39 15.72
CA ASN A 314 13.64 -2.85 16.92
C ASN A 314 14.98 -3.52 17.30
N ASP A 315 15.53 -4.39 16.49
CA ASP A 315 16.90 -4.89 16.65
C ASP A 315 17.83 -4.10 15.73
N LEU A 316 18.56 -3.13 16.30
CA LEU A 316 19.45 -2.23 15.53
C LEU A 316 20.56 -3.02 14.84
N THR A 317 21.08 -4.07 15.48
CA THR A 317 22.15 -4.91 14.91
C THR A 317 21.62 -5.69 13.71
N SER A 318 20.43 -6.27 13.82
CA SER A 318 19.77 -6.97 12.73
C SER A 318 19.50 -6.04 11.55
N VAL A 319 18.99 -4.82 11.83
CA VAL A 319 18.69 -3.84 10.78
C VAL A 319 19.98 -3.34 10.12
N ALA A 320 21.03 -3.00 10.87
CA ALA A 320 22.31 -2.56 10.33
C ALA A 320 22.93 -3.65 9.44
N LYS A 321 22.95 -4.91 9.89
CA LYS A 321 23.43 -6.04 9.09
C LYS A 321 22.64 -6.19 7.79
N ALA A 322 21.32 -6.10 7.83
CA ALA A 322 20.48 -6.19 6.65
C ALA A 322 20.73 -5.02 5.67
N LEU A 323 20.99 -3.81 6.16
CA LEU A 323 21.34 -2.65 5.35
C LEU A 323 22.65 -2.90 4.58
N PHE A 324 23.72 -3.38 5.23
CA PHE A 324 24.97 -3.70 4.57
C PHE A 324 24.85 -4.86 3.58
N GLN A 325 24.09 -5.89 3.93
CA GLN A 325 23.81 -7.01 3.02
C GLN A 325 23.04 -6.54 1.78
N ALA A 326 21.99 -5.75 1.97
CA ALA A 326 21.21 -5.20 0.88
C ALA A 326 22.07 -4.32 -0.05
N ARG A 327 22.93 -3.46 0.50
CA ARG A 327 23.84 -2.61 -0.28
C ARG A 327 24.67 -3.39 -1.31
N SER A 328 25.07 -4.62 -0.97
CA SER A 328 25.91 -5.47 -1.85
C SER A 328 25.10 -6.30 -2.86
N MET A 329 23.75 -6.24 -2.82
CA MET A 329 22.92 -7.02 -3.72
C MET A 329 22.80 -6.38 -5.11
N SER A 330 22.78 -7.23 -6.14
CA SER A 330 22.30 -6.86 -7.46
C SER A 330 20.88 -7.36 -7.62
N VAL A 331 19.93 -6.45 -7.85
CA VAL A 331 18.50 -6.73 -7.87
C VAL A 331 17.95 -6.59 -9.28
N ARG A 332 17.12 -7.56 -9.68
CA ARG A 332 16.32 -7.53 -10.90
C ARG A 332 14.92 -8.03 -10.61
N LEU A 333 13.92 -7.18 -10.79
CA LEU A 333 12.54 -7.59 -10.64
C LEU A 333 12.07 -8.35 -11.88
N GLU A 334 11.69 -9.62 -11.69
CA GLU A 334 11.19 -10.47 -12.78
C GLU A 334 9.65 -10.46 -12.85
N THR A 335 8.98 -10.29 -11.71
CA THR A 335 7.53 -10.33 -11.61
C THR A 335 6.94 -8.93 -11.76
N THR A 336 6.24 -8.70 -12.86
CA THR A 336 5.73 -7.37 -13.25
C THR A 336 4.21 -7.32 -13.32
N ALA A 337 3.67 -6.14 -13.54
CA ALA A 337 2.24 -5.90 -13.74
C ALA A 337 1.62 -6.75 -14.87
N ASP A 338 2.40 -7.17 -15.88
CA ASP A 338 1.89 -8.05 -16.95
C ASP A 338 1.40 -9.40 -16.43
N ARG A 339 2.13 -10.00 -15.48
CA ARG A 339 1.69 -11.23 -14.81
C ARG A 339 0.38 -11.00 -14.07
N GLU A 340 0.29 -9.90 -13.35
CA GLU A 340 -0.87 -9.59 -12.53
C GLU A 340 -2.09 -9.21 -13.38
N ARG A 341 -1.91 -8.53 -14.50
CA ARG A 341 -2.99 -8.30 -15.47
C ARG A 341 -3.55 -9.61 -16.01
N ARG A 342 -2.71 -10.62 -16.30
CA ARG A 342 -3.20 -11.95 -16.71
C ARG A 342 -3.99 -12.65 -15.60
N ARG A 343 -3.52 -12.56 -14.34
CA ARG A 343 -4.24 -13.10 -13.18
C ARG A 343 -5.59 -12.42 -13.00
N TRP A 344 -5.61 -11.10 -13.07
CA TRP A 344 -6.82 -10.29 -12.96
C TRP A 344 -7.82 -10.64 -14.06
N ARG A 345 -7.39 -10.71 -15.32
CA ARG A 345 -8.23 -11.12 -16.44
C ARG A 345 -8.83 -12.52 -16.19
N LYS A 346 -8.03 -13.49 -15.79
CA LYS A 346 -8.49 -14.85 -15.47
C LYS A 346 -9.56 -14.87 -14.36
N ALA A 347 -9.41 -14.02 -13.34
CA ALA A 347 -10.36 -13.91 -12.24
C ALA A 347 -11.69 -13.27 -12.67
N LEU A 348 -11.67 -12.29 -13.57
CA LEU A 348 -12.84 -11.49 -13.93
C LEU A 348 -13.57 -11.93 -15.20
N LEU A 349 -12.89 -12.58 -16.17
CA LEU A 349 -13.50 -13.01 -17.42
C LEU A 349 -14.83 -13.76 -17.20
N PRO A 350 -14.94 -14.76 -16.27
CA PRO A 350 -16.20 -15.48 -16.08
C PRO A 350 -17.38 -14.59 -15.64
N VAL A 351 -17.07 -13.47 -14.97
CA VAL A 351 -18.09 -12.49 -14.57
C VAL A 351 -18.44 -11.58 -15.74
N LEU A 352 -17.44 -11.09 -16.46
CA LEU A 352 -17.64 -10.19 -17.60
C LEU A 352 -18.39 -10.89 -18.74
N ASP A 353 -18.07 -12.15 -19.03
CA ASP A 353 -18.76 -12.97 -20.04
C ASP A 353 -20.24 -13.21 -19.68
N SER A 354 -20.55 -13.29 -18.37
CA SER A 354 -21.94 -13.47 -17.91
C SER A 354 -22.79 -12.18 -17.98
N LEU A 355 -22.20 -11.04 -18.35
CA LEU A 355 -22.88 -9.75 -18.48
C LEU A 355 -23.22 -9.41 -19.95
N GLN A 356 -22.69 -10.18 -20.89
CA GLN A 356 -23.02 -10.10 -22.33
C GLN A 356 -24.27 -10.91 -22.63
#